data_7602bff3060f3eb9cbe585dcb802aef3
#
_entry.id   7602bff3060f3eb9cbe585dcb802aef3
#
_cell.length_a   1.000
_cell.length_b   1.000
_cell.length_c   1.000
_cell.angle_alpha   90.00
_cell.angle_beta   90.00
_cell.angle_gamma   90.00
#
_symmetry.space_group_name_H-M   'P 1'
#
loop_
_entity.id
_entity.type
_entity.pdbx_description
1 polymer ?
#
loop_
_entity_poly.entity_id
_entity_poly.type
_entity_poly.pdbx_seq_one_letter_code
_entity_poly.pdbx_strand_id
1 'polypeptide(L)'
;MGIFNSTFRAVVASLAGLALAACASTGGPLGLSPQQEQALGQQQHPQILAAFGGEIDDPQLNAYVRRVFNRLMASDPALPDMEIYVLDSPVINAMAVPGHVYVTRGLLALANSEAELAGVIGHEIGHNQRRHIAKRVSRTNLAQIGAVAAAILTGDQQT
;
A
#
# COMPACT_ATOMS: atom_id res chain seq x y z
N MET A 1 -36.34 14.75 38.92
CA MET A 1 -35.78 13.68 38.07
C MET A 1 -35.44 14.30 36.71
N GLY A 2 -34.31 15.00 36.55
CA GLY A 2 -34.06 15.77 35.32
C GLY A 2 -32.66 16.42 35.20
N ILE A 3 -31.76 16.29 36.15
CA ILE A 3 -30.48 17.03 36.15
C ILE A 3 -29.29 16.19 35.65
N PHE A 4 -29.42 14.86 35.51
CA PHE A 4 -28.35 13.97 35.12
C PHE A 4 -28.10 13.88 33.62
N ASN A 5 -29.02 14.39 32.78
CA ASN A 5 -28.95 14.20 31.32
C ASN A 5 -28.11 15.26 30.56
N SER A 6 -27.93 16.46 31.07
CA SER A 6 -27.23 17.52 30.33
C SER A 6 -25.72 17.46 30.45
N THR A 7 -25.21 17.15 31.64
CA THR A 7 -23.75 16.99 31.88
C THR A 7 -23.18 15.75 31.21
N PHE A 8 -23.93 14.64 31.20
CA PHE A 8 -23.50 13.41 30.50
C PHE A 8 -23.44 13.60 28.98
N ARG A 9 -24.41 14.31 28.40
CA ARG A 9 -24.42 14.64 26.95
C ARG A 9 -23.28 15.58 26.57
N ALA A 10 -22.92 16.54 27.42
CA ALA A 10 -21.79 17.45 27.20
C ALA A 10 -20.44 16.75 27.26
N VAL A 11 -20.25 15.81 28.19
CA VAL A 11 -19.00 15.04 28.31
C VAL A 11 -18.82 14.07 27.12
N VAL A 12 -19.87 13.40 26.66
CA VAL A 12 -19.81 12.52 25.48
C VAL A 12 -19.54 13.33 24.22
N ALA A 13 -20.13 14.51 24.06
CA ALA A 13 -19.88 15.39 22.90
C ALA A 13 -18.44 15.93 22.89
N SER A 14 -17.85 16.24 24.07
CA SER A 14 -16.48 16.72 24.18
C SER A 14 -15.45 15.62 23.92
N LEU A 15 -15.70 14.38 24.33
CA LEU A 15 -14.84 13.22 24.04
C LEU A 15 -14.88 12.83 22.56
N ALA A 16 -16.03 12.94 21.89
CA ALA A 16 -16.14 12.71 20.45
C ALA A 16 -15.39 13.79 19.64
N GLY A 17 -15.40 15.04 20.09
CA GLY A 17 -14.66 16.14 19.45
C GLY A 17 -13.12 15.97 19.55
N LEU A 18 -12.60 15.46 20.67
CA LEU A 18 -11.15 15.21 20.83
C LEU A 18 -10.68 14.02 19.99
N ALA A 19 -11.51 13.00 19.82
CA ALA A 19 -11.17 11.83 18.98
C ALA A 19 -11.05 12.19 17.49
N LEU A 20 -11.89 13.14 16.99
CA LEU A 20 -11.79 13.60 15.60
C LEU A 20 -10.56 14.47 15.34
N ALA A 21 -10.06 15.22 16.33
CA ALA A 21 -8.89 16.08 16.17
C ALA A 21 -7.58 15.27 16.12
N ALA A 22 -7.51 14.11 16.77
CA ALA A 22 -6.33 13.22 16.75
C ALA A 22 -6.13 12.50 15.41
N CYS A 23 -7.18 12.35 14.60
CA CYS A 23 -7.11 11.70 13.27
C CYS A 23 -6.67 12.64 12.14
N ALA A 24 -6.60 13.95 12.37
CA ALA A 24 -6.28 14.93 11.34
C ALA A 24 -4.78 15.06 11.02
N SER A 25 -3.89 14.50 11.83
CA SER A 25 -2.43 14.63 11.69
C SER A 25 -1.72 13.45 11.02
N THR A 26 -2.43 12.38 10.63
CA THR A 26 -1.83 11.13 10.12
C THR A 26 -2.46 10.61 8.82
N GLY A 27 -2.65 11.47 7.84
CA GLY A 27 -2.97 10.99 6.48
C GLY A 27 -4.45 10.81 6.16
N GLY A 28 -5.36 11.57 6.78
CA GLY A 28 -6.81 11.54 6.55
C GLY A 28 -7.53 10.49 7.41
N PRO A 29 -8.83 10.65 7.65
CA PRO A 29 -9.56 9.93 8.69
C PRO A 29 -9.62 8.40 8.54
N LEU A 30 -9.09 7.82 7.47
CA LEU A 30 -9.15 6.37 7.21
C LEU A 30 -8.01 5.85 6.33
N GLY A 31 -6.98 6.66 6.04
CA GLY A 31 -5.82 6.27 5.21
C GLY A 31 -4.61 5.84 6.03
N LEU A 32 -3.76 4.98 5.45
CA LEU A 32 -2.46 4.67 6.04
C LEU A 32 -1.56 5.90 6.00
N SER A 33 -0.81 6.16 7.07
CA SER A 33 0.29 7.12 7.05
C SER A 33 1.44 6.60 6.16
N PRO A 34 2.36 7.45 5.69
CA PRO A 34 3.53 6.99 4.95
C PRO A 34 4.35 5.93 5.69
N GLN A 35 4.49 6.08 7.01
CA GLN A 35 5.19 5.11 7.86
C GLN A 35 4.47 3.77 7.94
N GLN A 36 3.14 3.77 8.02
CA GLN A 36 2.33 2.54 8.00
C GLN A 36 2.39 1.85 6.63
N GLU A 37 2.43 2.61 5.53
CA GLU A 37 2.63 2.04 4.20
C GLU A 37 4.00 1.38 4.07
N GLN A 38 5.06 2.04 4.51
CA GLN A 38 6.40 1.48 4.49
C GLN A 38 6.48 0.22 5.34
N ALA A 39 5.91 0.22 6.55
CA ALA A 39 5.85 -0.97 7.40
C ALA A 39 5.09 -2.13 6.74
N LEU A 40 4.00 -1.83 6.03
CA LEU A 40 3.24 -2.83 5.27
C LEU A 40 4.09 -3.43 4.14
N GLY A 41 4.84 -2.61 3.38
CA GLY A 41 5.75 -3.07 2.35
C GLY A 41 6.84 -3.98 2.92
N GLN A 42 7.46 -3.58 4.01
CA GLN A 42 8.47 -4.39 4.72
C GLN A 42 7.90 -5.72 5.21
N GLN A 43 6.67 -5.75 5.70
CA GLN A 43 6.01 -6.99 6.13
C GLN A 43 5.68 -7.92 4.96
N GLN A 44 5.31 -7.37 3.80
CA GLN A 44 4.94 -8.15 2.61
C GLN A 44 6.16 -8.67 1.84
N HIS A 45 7.29 -7.96 1.88
CA HIS A 45 8.50 -8.30 1.13
C HIS A 45 8.94 -9.76 1.31
N PRO A 46 9.16 -10.30 2.53
CA PRO A 46 9.59 -11.68 2.71
C PRO A 46 8.55 -12.69 2.24
N GLN A 47 7.27 -12.36 2.31
CA GLN A 47 6.18 -13.23 1.84
C GLN A 47 6.17 -13.31 0.30
N ILE A 48 6.43 -12.20 -0.38
CA ILE A 48 6.56 -12.16 -1.85
C ILE A 48 7.78 -12.96 -2.29
N LEU A 49 8.95 -12.76 -1.66
CA LEU A 49 10.14 -13.56 -1.95
C LEU A 49 9.84 -15.06 -1.82
N ALA A 50 9.25 -15.49 -0.71
CA ALA A 50 8.92 -16.88 -0.47
C ALA A 50 7.91 -17.46 -1.50
N ALA A 51 6.91 -16.65 -1.91
CA ALA A 51 5.88 -17.08 -2.85
C ALA A 51 6.40 -17.21 -4.30
N PHE A 52 7.45 -16.47 -4.66
CA PHE A 52 7.96 -16.39 -6.04
C PHE A 52 9.37 -16.96 -6.22
N GLY A 53 9.84 -17.81 -5.32
CA GLY A 53 11.11 -18.56 -5.47
C GLY A 53 12.35 -17.79 -4.99
N GLY A 54 12.18 -16.65 -4.34
CA GLY A 54 13.27 -15.79 -3.89
C GLY A 54 13.78 -14.82 -4.96
N GLU A 55 14.80 -14.04 -4.63
CA GLU A 55 15.55 -13.25 -5.60
C GLU A 55 16.44 -14.16 -6.44
N ILE A 56 16.49 -13.92 -7.76
CA ILE A 56 17.34 -14.72 -8.64
C ILE A 56 18.82 -14.49 -8.34
N ASP A 57 19.59 -15.57 -8.24
CA ASP A 57 21.05 -15.52 -8.05
C ASP A 57 21.78 -15.31 -9.39
N ASP A 58 21.55 -14.13 -9.99
CA ASP A 58 22.24 -13.65 -11.18
C ASP A 58 22.63 -12.17 -11.01
N PRO A 59 23.86 -11.88 -10.55
CA PRO A 59 24.31 -10.52 -10.32
C PRO A 59 24.30 -9.63 -11.57
N GLN A 60 24.49 -10.19 -12.76
CA GLN A 60 24.50 -9.41 -14.01
C GLN A 60 23.08 -9.00 -14.40
N LEU A 61 22.13 -9.93 -14.31
CA LEU A 61 20.72 -9.66 -14.56
C LEU A 61 20.15 -8.65 -13.55
N ASN A 62 20.43 -8.85 -12.27
CA ASN A 62 20.04 -7.94 -11.21
C ASN A 62 20.60 -6.53 -11.44
N ALA A 63 21.89 -6.42 -11.82
CA ALA A 63 22.51 -5.13 -12.13
C ALA A 63 21.90 -4.47 -13.38
N TYR A 64 21.53 -5.24 -14.39
CA TYR A 64 20.85 -4.74 -15.59
C TYR A 64 19.48 -4.16 -15.24
N VAL A 65 18.63 -4.92 -14.57
CA VAL A 65 17.28 -4.47 -14.20
C VAL A 65 17.34 -3.27 -13.28
N ARG A 66 18.27 -3.26 -12.32
CA ARG A 66 18.50 -2.11 -11.42
C ARG A 66 18.93 -0.85 -12.16
N ARG A 67 19.75 -0.98 -13.23
CA ARG A 67 20.10 0.21 -14.08
C ARG A 67 18.88 0.79 -14.79
N VAL A 68 18.00 -0.05 -15.33
CA VAL A 68 16.74 0.41 -15.96
C VAL A 68 15.87 1.13 -14.94
N PHE A 69 15.67 0.51 -13.79
CA PHE A 69 14.89 1.08 -12.68
C PHE A 69 15.46 2.42 -12.20
N ASN A 70 16.76 2.51 -11.95
CA ASN A 70 17.40 3.75 -11.45
C ASN A 70 17.27 4.90 -12.44
N ARG A 71 17.26 4.64 -13.76
CA ARG A 71 17.01 5.68 -14.77
C ARG A 71 15.59 6.21 -14.69
N LEU A 72 14.62 5.33 -14.44
CA LEU A 72 13.22 5.73 -14.25
C LEU A 72 13.06 6.53 -12.96
N MET A 73 13.65 6.09 -11.86
CA MET A 73 13.62 6.80 -10.58
C MET A 73 14.27 8.20 -10.68
N ALA A 74 15.37 8.33 -11.41
CA ALA A 74 16.03 9.61 -11.63
C ALA A 74 15.23 10.61 -12.48
N SER A 75 14.19 10.16 -13.19
CA SER A 75 13.35 11.04 -14.03
C SER A 75 12.40 11.92 -13.24
N ASP A 76 12.08 11.57 -12.01
CA ASP A 76 11.18 12.34 -11.13
C ASP A 76 11.64 12.27 -9.66
N PRO A 77 12.25 13.36 -9.14
CA PRO A 77 12.72 13.43 -7.75
C PRO A 77 11.61 13.37 -6.70
N ALA A 78 10.33 13.48 -7.11
CA ALA A 78 9.18 13.37 -6.23
C ALA A 78 8.72 11.92 -6.00
N LEU A 79 9.34 10.94 -6.68
CA LEU A 79 9.06 9.53 -6.44
C LEU A 79 9.50 9.11 -5.03
N PRO A 80 8.70 8.27 -4.35
CA PRO A 80 9.10 7.72 -3.06
C PRO A 80 10.32 6.80 -3.22
N ASP A 81 11.10 6.65 -2.16
CA ASP A 81 12.20 5.68 -2.13
C ASP A 81 11.67 4.26 -2.36
N MET A 82 12.28 3.57 -3.31
CA MET A 82 11.91 2.21 -3.70
C MET A 82 13.13 1.39 -4.10
N GLU A 83 13.00 0.08 -3.98
CA GLU A 83 13.97 -0.90 -4.45
C GLU A 83 13.32 -1.86 -5.45
N ILE A 84 14.11 -2.40 -6.39
CA ILE A 84 13.65 -3.40 -7.36
C ILE A 84 14.32 -4.74 -7.14
N TYR A 85 13.55 -5.82 -7.28
CA TYR A 85 13.97 -7.21 -7.13
C TYR A 85 13.56 -8.02 -8.34
N VAL A 86 14.46 -8.91 -8.78
CA VAL A 86 14.18 -9.92 -9.82
C VAL A 86 13.85 -11.23 -9.12
N LEU A 87 12.64 -11.74 -9.31
CA LEU A 87 12.17 -12.97 -8.67
C LEU A 87 12.45 -14.20 -9.54
N ASP A 88 12.91 -15.30 -8.92
CA ASP A 88 13.15 -16.56 -9.61
C ASP A 88 11.85 -17.35 -9.84
N SER A 89 10.95 -16.76 -10.57
CA SER A 89 9.66 -17.35 -10.94
C SER A 89 9.48 -17.38 -12.46
N PRO A 90 9.04 -18.51 -13.05
CA PRO A 90 8.70 -18.58 -14.47
C PRO A 90 7.39 -17.89 -14.82
N VAL A 91 6.57 -17.50 -13.84
CA VAL A 91 5.31 -16.80 -14.05
C VAL A 91 5.60 -15.42 -14.64
N ILE A 92 4.89 -15.05 -15.70
CA ILE A 92 5.00 -13.72 -16.31
C ILE A 92 4.26 -12.73 -15.41
N ASN A 93 5.02 -11.95 -14.64
CA ASN A 93 4.44 -11.00 -13.68
C ASN A 93 5.38 -9.85 -13.33
N ALA A 94 4.77 -8.70 -12.98
CA ALA A 94 5.40 -7.61 -12.23
C ALA A 94 4.43 -7.17 -11.15
N MET A 95 4.93 -6.60 -10.07
CA MET A 95 4.10 -6.11 -8.98
C MET A 95 4.83 -5.06 -8.16
N ALA A 96 4.06 -4.24 -7.46
CA ALA A 96 4.58 -3.25 -6.54
C ALA A 96 3.86 -3.30 -5.20
N VAL A 97 4.64 -3.17 -4.11
CA VAL A 97 4.16 -2.86 -2.76
C VAL A 97 4.89 -1.61 -2.27
N PRO A 98 4.43 -0.94 -1.22
CA PRO A 98 5.11 0.26 -0.75
C PRO A 98 6.61 0.03 -0.50
N GLY A 99 7.45 0.82 -1.17
CA GLY A 99 8.91 0.72 -1.09
C GLY A 99 9.55 -0.37 -1.95
N HIS A 100 8.79 -1.23 -2.64
CA HIS A 100 9.37 -2.32 -3.43
C HIS A 100 8.65 -2.52 -4.76
N VAL A 101 9.45 -2.82 -5.80
CA VAL A 101 9.00 -3.24 -7.13
C VAL A 101 9.61 -4.62 -7.42
N TYR A 102 8.85 -5.48 -8.06
CA TYR A 102 9.29 -6.83 -8.40
C TYR A 102 9.00 -7.11 -9.87
N VAL A 103 9.95 -7.76 -10.52
CA VAL A 103 9.78 -8.35 -11.85
C VAL A 103 10.22 -9.82 -11.79
N THR A 104 9.52 -10.69 -12.50
CA THR A 104 9.86 -12.10 -12.53
C THR A 104 10.78 -12.41 -13.71
N ARG A 105 11.59 -13.48 -13.62
CA ARG A 105 12.37 -13.95 -14.76
C ARG A 105 11.51 -14.36 -15.95
N GLY A 106 10.27 -14.82 -15.70
CA GLY A 106 9.31 -15.12 -16.76
C GLY A 106 8.92 -13.87 -17.56
N LEU A 107 8.72 -12.71 -16.90
CA LEU A 107 8.50 -11.44 -17.56
C LEU A 107 9.75 -11.00 -18.37
N LEU A 108 10.93 -11.12 -17.77
CA LEU A 108 12.18 -10.74 -18.44
C LEU A 108 12.46 -11.57 -19.69
N ALA A 109 12.10 -12.87 -19.67
CA ALA A 109 12.23 -13.74 -20.84
C ALA A 109 11.24 -13.37 -21.98
N LEU A 110 10.12 -12.72 -21.65
CA LEU A 110 9.12 -12.27 -22.62
C LEU A 110 9.45 -10.89 -23.20
N ALA A 111 10.09 -10.01 -22.43
CA ALA A 111 10.40 -8.65 -22.86
C ALA A 111 11.37 -8.64 -24.03
N ASN A 112 10.98 -8.07 -25.18
CA ASN A 112 11.78 -8.04 -26.39
C ASN A 112 12.77 -6.87 -26.43
N SER A 113 12.62 -5.91 -25.55
CA SER A 113 13.45 -4.70 -25.49
C SER A 113 13.51 -4.09 -24.09
N GLU A 114 14.57 -3.32 -23.86
CA GLU A 114 14.68 -2.51 -22.64
C GLU A 114 13.55 -1.49 -22.49
N ALA A 115 13.02 -0.98 -23.60
CA ALA A 115 11.89 -0.05 -23.58
C ALA A 115 10.59 -0.71 -23.08
N GLU A 116 10.33 -1.97 -23.46
CA GLU A 116 9.20 -2.73 -22.95
C GLU A 116 9.35 -3.00 -21.44
N LEU A 117 10.53 -3.43 -21.02
CA LEU A 117 10.84 -3.62 -19.58
C LEU A 117 10.68 -2.30 -18.80
N ALA A 118 11.21 -1.20 -19.33
CA ALA A 118 11.08 0.11 -18.70
C ALA A 118 9.61 0.56 -18.60
N GLY A 119 8.79 0.25 -19.60
CA GLY A 119 7.35 0.53 -19.58
C GLY A 119 6.63 -0.21 -18.45
N VAL A 120 6.92 -1.50 -18.28
CA VAL A 120 6.34 -2.31 -17.18
C VAL A 120 6.82 -1.79 -15.81
N ILE A 121 8.13 -1.59 -15.64
CA ILE A 121 8.68 -1.07 -14.37
C ILE A 121 8.09 0.32 -14.05
N GLY A 122 7.98 1.21 -15.02
CA GLY A 122 7.38 2.54 -14.86
C GLY A 122 5.90 2.48 -14.46
N HIS A 123 5.16 1.48 -14.96
CA HIS A 123 3.79 1.22 -14.54
C HIS A 123 3.72 0.86 -13.06
N GLU A 124 4.59 -0.03 -12.58
CA GLU A 124 4.65 -0.45 -11.17
C GLU A 124 5.10 0.69 -10.24
N ILE A 125 6.06 1.51 -10.67
CA ILE A 125 6.45 2.74 -9.96
C ILE A 125 5.23 3.67 -9.81
N GLY A 126 4.44 3.83 -10.87
CA GLY A 126 3.21 4.63 -10.84
C GLY A 126 2.15 4.12 -9.85
N HIS A 127 2.07 2.80 -9.62
CA HIS A 127 1.21 2.23 -8.59
C HIS A 127 1.64 2.66 -7.18
N ASN A 128 2.94 2.66 -6.88
CA ASN A 128 3.51 3.15 -5.63
C ASN A 128 3.28 4.66 -5.46
N GLN A 129 3.63 5.47 -6.45
CA GLN A 129 3.46 6.93 -6.43
C GLN A 129 2.01 7.34 -6.14
N ARG A 130 1.04 6.67 -6.75
CA ARG A 130 -0.39 6.95 -6.57
C ARG A 130 -0.97 6.39 -5.27
N ARG A 131 -0.16 5.71 -4.47
CA ARG A 131 -0.57 5.12 -3.18
C ARG A 131 -1.80 4.22 -3.34
N HIS A 132 -1.84 3.39 -4.39
CA HIS A 132 -3.01 2.57 -4.72
C HIS A 132 -3.36 1.58 -3.60
N ILE A 133 -2.36 1.01 -2.92
CA ILE A 133 -2.56 0.09 -1.78
C ILE A 133 -3.21 0.83 -0.62
N ALA A 134 -2.70 2.00 -0.24
CA ALA A 134 -3.29 2.81 0.83
C ALA A 134 -4.74 3.20 0.54
N LYS A 135 -5.03 3.60 -0.71
CA LYS A 135 -6.40 3.92 -1.14
C LYS A 135 -7.32 2.71 -1.08
N ARG A 136 -6.82 1.52 -1.42
CA ARG A 136 -7.60 0.26 -1.33
C ARG A 136 -7.91 -0.07 0.13
N VAL A 137 -6.91 -0.07 1.02
CA VAL A 137 -7.09 -0.32 2.45
C VAL A 137 -8.06 0.68 3.07
N SER A 138 -7.92 1.98 2.75
CA SER A 138 -8.84 3.01 3.21
C SER A 138 -10.29 2.76 2.80
N ARG A 139 -10.52 2.37 1.55
CA ARG A 139 -11.89 2.06 1.05
C ARG A 139 -12.48 0.84 1.75
N THR A 140 -11.68 -0.20 1.99
CA THR A 140 -12.13 -1.41 2.70
C THR A 140 -12.48 -1.08 4.14
N ASN A 141 -11.64 -0.33 4.85
CA ASN A 141 -11.90 0.10 6.22
C ASN A 141 -13.15 0.97 6.31
N LEU A 142 -13.33 1.90 5.38
CA LEU A 142 -14.53 2.75 5.33
C LEU A 142 -15.81 1.93 5.12
N ALA A 143 -15.77 0.96 4.21
CA ALA A 143 -16.90 0.07 3.95
C ALA A 143 -17.25 -0.77 5.21
N GLN A 144 -16.25 -1.29 5.92
CA GLN A 144 -16.44 -2.04 7.15
C GLN A 144 -17.02 -1.16 8.28
N ILE A 145 -16.49 0.05 8.47
CA ILE A 145 -17.01 0.99 9.47
C ILE A 145 -18.44 1.40 9.13
N GLY A 146 -18.74 1.65 7.86
CA GLY A 146 -20.08 1.96 7.40
C GLY A 146 -21.07 0.82 7.65
N ALA A 147 -20.68 -0.41 7.41
CA ALA A 147 -21.50 -1.60 7.68
C ALA A 147 -21.80 -1.77 9.18
N VAL A 148 -20.77 -1.60 10.04
CA VAL A 148 -20.95 -1.66 11.50
C VAL A 148 -21.84 -0.54 11.99
N ALA A 149 -21.67 0.69 11.53
CA ALA A 149 -22.51 1.82 11.89
C ALA A 149 -23.98 1.60 11.44
N ALA A 150 -24.20 1.06 10.24
CA ALA A 150 -25.54 0.71 9.76
C ALA A 150 -26.18 -0.37 10.62
N ALA A 151 -25.47 -1.44 10.98
CA ALA A 151 -25.96 -2.52 11.86
C ALA A 151 -26.36 -1.99 13.24
N ILE A 152 -25.59 -1.05 13.82
CA ILE A 152 -25.93 -0.42 15.10
C ILE A 152 -27.20 0.45 14.97
N LEU A 153 -27.34 1.20 13.87
CA LEU A 153 -28.49 2.08 13.65
C LEU A 153 -29.78 1.33 13.32
N THR A 154 -29.69 0.21 12.64
CA THR A 154 -30.85 -0.64 12.27
C THR A 154 -31.29 -1.60 13.37
N GLY A 155 -30.51 -1.73 14.44
CA GLY A 155 -30.83 -2.62 15.55
C GLY A 155 -30.78 -4.12 15.21
N ASP A 156 -30.14 -4.47 14.09
CA ASP A 156 -30.03 -5.86 13.62
C ASP A 156 -28.87 -6.56 14.38
N GLN A 157 -29.09 -6.73 15.69
CA GLN A 157 -28.30 -7.66 16.51
C GLN A 157 -28.93 -9.02 16.33
N GLN A 158 -28.40 -9.82 15.41
CA GLN A 158 -28.73 -11.24 15.38
C GLN A 158 -28.24 -11.87 16.68
N THR A 159 -29.21 -12.24 17.52
CA THR A 159 -29.07 -13.11 18.70
C THR A 159 -28.62 -14.51 18.27
#